data_0910efc55df9a5023acdbcaf6534931b
#
_entry.id   0910efc55df9a5023acdbcaf6534931b
#
_cell.length_a   1.000
_cell.length_b   1.000
_cell.length_c   1.000
_cell.angle_alpha   90.00
_cell.angle_beta   90.00
_cell.angle_gamma   90.00
#
_symmetry.space_group_name_H-M   'P 1'
#
loop_
_entity.id
_entity.type
_entity.pdbx_description
1 polymer ?
#
loop_
_entity_poly.entity_id
_entity_poly.type
_entity_poly.pdbx_seq_one_letter_code
_entity_poly.pdbx_strand_id
1 'polypeptide(L)'
;AREPLNLTPIEFGESAKLATDSAVIVAAHGGENHWLNAKITGRREFAGYWEYLIENAIFTTPAHPNWSGAALIDSDGKLNGIGSLLVDDAVDTKNRKQGNMFVPTELLTPILDDLLKNGRSQQPTRPWVGMFTAETQTGLAIVHVTPGGPAQRSGIEVEDVILRINEEPIADLADMYRKIWRLGTAGTVIPMTLMRDTVGVEVTVKSSNRYDYFVTPRD
;
A
#
# COMPACT_ATOMS: atom_id res chain seq x y z
N ALA A 1 -11.85 -10.02 -18.19
CA ALA A 1 -13.21 -10.57 -18.34
C ALA A 1 -13.10 -12.01 -18.84
N ARG A 2 -13.99 -12.89 -18.42
CA ARG A 2 -14.07 -14.29 -18.93
C ARG A 2 -14.59 -14.36 -20.35
N GLU A 3 -15.32 -13.33 -20.79
CA GLU A 3 -15.89 -13.19 -22.11
C GLU A 3 -15.58 -11.79 -22.68
N PRO A 4 -15.53 -11.61 -24.00
CA PRO A 4 -15.36 -10.31 -24.62
C PRO A 4 -16.50 -9.37 -24.21
N LEU A 5 -16.16 -8.20 -23.69
CA LEU A 5 -17.15 -7.21 -23.23
C LEU A 5 -17.39 -6.22 -24.36
N ASN A 6 -17.48 -6.26 -25.47
CA ASN A 6 -17.79 -5.29 -26.56
C ASN A 6 -17.87 -3.82 -26.08
N LEU A 7 -16.97 -3.41 -25.21
CA LEU A 7 -16.86 -2.07 -24.62
C LEU A 7 -15.55 -1.42 -25.06
N THR A 8 -15.59 -0.12 -25.28
CA THR A 8 -14.35 0.66 -25.46
C THR A 8 -13.65 0.79 -24.11
N PRO A 9 -12.39 0.34 -23.99
CA PRO A 9 -11.63 0.52 -22.75
C PRO A 9 -11.44 2.01 -22.44
N ILE A 10 -11.47 2.37 -21.16
CA ILE A 10 -11.08 3.70 -20.73
C ILE A 10 -9.57 3.89 -20.94
N GLU A 11 -9.18 5.04 -21.48
CA GLU A 11 -7.77 5.38 -21.66
C GLU A 11 -7.11 5.72 -20.31
N PHE A 12 -5.82 5.41 -20.17
CA PHE A 12 -5.03 5.86 -19.03
C PHE A 12 -4.67 7.33 -19.18
N GLY A 13 -4.87 8.09 -18.09
CA GLY A 13 -4.40 9.44 -17.95
C GLY A 13 -2.95 9.50 -17.46
N GLU A 14 -2.44 10.72 -17.33
CA GLU A 14 -1.13 10.99 -16.75
C GLU A 14 -1.29 11.43 -15.30
N SER A 15 -1.49 10.46 -14.41
CA SER A 15 -1.79 10.73 -13.00
C SER A 15 -0.79 11.65 -12.32
N ALA A 16 0.48 11.63 -12.74
CA ALA A 16 1.53 12.52 -12.24
C ALA A 16 1.26 14.00 -12.52
N LYS A 17 0.44 14.33 -13.54
CA LYS A 17 0.10 15.71 -13.92
C LYS A 17 -1.10 16.26 -13.16
N LEU A 18 -1.84 15.44 -12.43
CA LEU A 18 -2.98 15.90 -11.66
C LEU A 18 -2.53 16.79 -10.49
N ALA A 19 -2.92 18.04 -10.54
CA ALA A 19 -2.62 19.01 -9.48
C ALA A 19 -3.63 18.96 -8.33
N THR A 20 -3.25 19.47 -7.17
CA THR A 20 -4.19 19.77 -6.08
C THR A 20 -5.30 20.70 -6.60
N ASP A 21 -6.50 20.53 -6.08
CA ASP A 21 -7.75 21.18 -6.49
C ASP A 21 -8.28 20.81 -7.88
N SER A 22 -7.60 19.97 -8.65
CA SER A 22 -8.16 19.42 -9.89
C SER A 22 -9.49 18.73 -9.63
N ALA A 23 -10.50 19.05 -10.45
CA ALA A 23 -11.78 18.38 -10.43
C ALA A 23 -11.63 16.96 -11.05
N VAL A 24 -12.20 15.99 -10.39
CA VAL A 24 -12.18 14.58 -10.81
C VAL A 24 -13.54 13.93 -10.54
N ILE A 25 -13.80 12.82 -11.21
CA ILE A 25 -14.93 11.95 -10.93
C ILE A 25 -14.40 10.69 -10.25
N VAL A 26 -15.03 10.29 -9.17
CA VAL A 26 -14.87 8.98 -8.55
C VAL A 26 -16.04 8.12 -8.97
N ALA A 27 -15.80 7.10 -9.77
CA ALA A 27 -16.82 6.18 -10.27
C ALA A 27 -16.61 4.78 -9.71
N ALA A 28 -17.61 4.28 -9.01
CA ALA A 28 -17.55 2.99 -8.31
C ALA A 28 -18.52 1.98 -8.92
N HIS A 29 -18.45 0.76 -8.43
CA HIS A 29 -19.41 -0.29 -8.74
C HIS A 29 -20.83 0.15 -8.36
N GLY A 30 -21.82 -0.17 -9.21
CA GLY A 30 -23.24 0.10 -8.96
C GLY A 30 -23.97 0.88 -10.09
N GLY A 31 -23.29 1.16 -11.21
CA GLY A 31 -23.90 1.78 -12.39
C GLY A 31 -24.02 3.31 -12.31
N GLU A 32 -24.94 3.86 -13.09
CA GLU A 32 -25.04 5.30 -13.40
C GLU A 32 -25.21 6.23 -12.17
N ASN A 33 -25.67 5.70 -11.03
CA ASN A 33 -25.89 6.48 -9.83
C ASN A 33 -24.76 6.36 -8.81
N HIS A 34 -23.69 5.63 -9.12
CA HIS A 34 -22.59 5.34 -8.20
C HIS A 34 -21.28 6.04 -8.60
N TRP A 35 -21.40 7.35 -8.81
CA TRP A 35 -20.27 8.25 -9.01
C TRP A 35 -20.48 9.55 -8.25
N LEU A 36 -19.40 10.26 -8.00
CA LEU A 36 -19.46 11.60 -7.43
C LEU A 36 -18.35 12.50 -7.97
N ASN A 37 -18.63 13.81 -7.97
CA ASN A 37 -17.60 14.81 -8.20
C ASN A 37 -16.74 14.95 -6.95
N ALA A 38 -15.45 14.87 -7.13
CA ALA A 38 -14.46 15.07 -6.09
C ALA A 38 -13.37 16.05 -6.55
N LYS A 39 -12.51 16.43 -5.61
CA LYS A 39 -11.30 17.21 -5.90
C LYS A 39 -10.10 16.46 -5.34
N ILE A 40 -8.98 16.59 -6.02
CA ILE A 40 -7.69 16.19 -5.49
C ILE A 40 -7.31 17.12 -4.35
N THR A 41 -7.08 16.56 -3.17
CA THR A 41 -6.65 17.33 -1.99
C THR A 41 -5.14 17.33 -1.82
N GLY A 42 -4.47 16.41 -2.43
CA GLY A 42 -3.02 16.32 -2.43
C GLY A 42 -2.50 15.00 -2.95
N ARG A 43 -1.19 14.96 -3.07
CA ARG A 43 -0.42 13.75 -3.35
C ARG A 43 0.65 13.65 -2.31
N ARG A 44 0.76 12.51 -1.66
CA ARG A 44 1.77 12.27 -0.63
C ARG A 44 2.04 10.79 -0.45
N GLU A 45 3.11 10.50 0.23
CA GLU A 45 3.41 9.16 0.66
C GLU A 45 2.32 8.62 1.59
N PHE A 46 2.05 7.34 1.43
CA PHE A 46 1.20 6.57 2.32
C PHE A 46 1.86 5.25 2.68
N ALA A 47 2.11 5.03 3.96
CA ALA A 47 2.58 3.75 4.51
C ALA A 47 1.46 3.09 5.31
N GLY A 48 1.09 1.87 4.92
CA GLY A 48 0.09 1.06 5.63
C GLY A 48 0.76 0.03 6.53
N TYR A 49 0.17 -0.25 7.67
CA TYR A 49 0.71 -1.16 8.69
C TYR A 49 0.90 -2.62 8.21
N TRP A 50 0.40 -2.99 7.03
CA TRP A 50 0.46 -4.34 6.44
C TRP A 50 1.53 -4.50 5.35
N GLU A 51 2.67 -3.85 5.48
CA GLU A 51 3.76 -3.82 4.49
C GLU A 51 3.31 -3.24 3.13
N TYR A 52 2.73 -2.04 3.18
CA TYR A 52 2.20 -1.31 2.05
C TYR A 52 2.76 0.11 2.02
N LEU A 53 3.39 0.48 0.90
CA LEU A 53 3.97 1.81 0.70
C LEU A 53 3.69 2.29 -0.71
N ILE A 54 3.06 3.45 -0.82
CA ILE A 54 2.85 4.20 -2.06
C ILE A 54 3.48 5.58 -1.89
N GLU A 55 4.52 5.87 -2.65
CA GLU A 55 5.28 7.13 -2.51
C GLU A 55 4.48 8.37 -2.91
N ASN A 56 3.54 8.23 -3.84
CA ASN A 56 2.81 9.35 -4.44
C ASN A 56 1.32 9.03 -4.56
N ALA A 57 0.71 8.52 -3.49
CA ALA A 57 -0.72 8.23 -3.44
C ALA A 57 -1.55 9.50 -3.69
N ILE A 58 -2.69 9.36 -4.36
CA ILE A 58 -3.59 10.48 -4.67
C ILE A 58 -4.71 10.49 -3.63
N PHE A 59 -4.98 11.65 -3.04
CA PHE A 59 -6.06 11.83 -2.07
C PHE A 59 -7.14 12.72 -2.63
N THR A 60 -8.40 12.37 -2.38
CA THR A 60 -9.57 13.11 -2.85
C THR A 60 -10.60 13.34 -1.76
N THR A 61 -11.43 14.37 -1.92
CA THR A 61 -12.61 14.64 -1.09
C THR A 61 -13.73 15.22 -1.97
N PRO A 62 -15.02 14.97 -1.65
CA PRO A 62 -15.54 14.12 -0.59
C PRO A 62 -15.26 12.63 -0.82
N ALA A 63 -15.45 11.81 0.24
CA ALA A 63 -15.29 10.38 0.17
C ALA A 63 -16.43 9.71 -0.60
N HIS A 64 -16.09 8.80 -1.50
CA HIS A 64 -17.06 7.86 -2.07
C HIS A 64 -17.15 6.63 -1.16
N PRO A 65 -18.36 6.21 -0.73
CA PRO A 65 -18.52 5.09 0.22
C PRO A 65 -18.06 3.75 -0.38
N ASN A 66 -18.24 3.54 -1.69
CA ASN A 66 -17.83 2.33 -2.40
C ASN A 66 -16.45 2.54 -3.05
N TRP A 67 -15.48 2.89 -2.26
CA TRP A 67 -14.14 3.31 -2.71
C TRP A 67 -13.28 2.18 -3.27
N SER A 68 -13.49 0.94 -2.81
CA SER A 68 -12.61 -0.19 -3.18
C SER A 68 -12.72 -0.53 -4.66
N GLY A 69 -11.63 -0.33 -5.39
CA GLY A 69 -11.60 -0.52 -6.84
C GLY A 69 -12.26 0.58 -7.66
N ALA A 70 -12.72 1.69 -7.04
CA ALA A 70 -13.32 2.82 -7.75
C ALA A 70 -12.32 3.46 -8.72
N ALA A 71 -12.81 3.90 -9.88
CA ALA A 71 -12.02 4.62 -10.87
C ALA A 71 -11.91 6.10 -10.51
N LEU A 72 -10.70 6.65 -10.57
CA LEU A 72 -10.44 8.08 -10.52
C LEU A 72 -10.30 8.61 -11.95
N ILE A 73 -11.24 9.43 -12.39
CA ILE A 73 -11.35 9.88 -13.78
C ILE A 73 -11.16 11.41 -13.81
N ASP A 74 -10.30 11.90 -14.70
CA ASP A 74 -10.07 13.34 -14.90
C ASP A 74 -11.12 14.00 -15.80
N SER A 75 -10.96 15.31 -16.05
CA SER A 75 -11.84 16.11 -16.92
C SER A 75 -11.81 15.66 -18.38
N ASP A 76 -10.78 14.98 -18.83
CA ASP A 76 -10.63 14.46 -20.18
C ASP A 76 -11.21 13.06 -20.33
N GLY A 77 -11.81 12.52 -19.27
CA GLY A 77 -12.41 11.18 -19.24
C GLY A 77 -11.40 10.04 -19.11
N LYS A 78 -10.17 10.32 -18.65
CA LYS A 78 -9.10 9.33 -18.54
C LYS A 78 -8.94 8.78 -17.13
N LEU A 79 -8.54 7.52 -17.02
CA LEU A 79 -8.31 6.84 -15.76
C LEU A 79 -6.95 7.22 -15.17
N ASN A 80 -6.94 7.78 -13.96
CA ASN A 80 -5.73 8.25 -13.28
C ASN A 80 -5.40 7.50 -11.98
N GLY A 81 -6.34 6.73 -11.46
CA GLY A 81 -6.10 5.98 -10.23
C GLY A 81 -7.19 4.95 -9.96
N ILE A 82 -6.84 4.03 -9.07
CA ILE A 82 -7.75 3.00 -8.56
C ILE A 82 -7.92 3.18 -7.06
N GLY A 83 -9.17 3.24 -6.59
CA GLY A 83 -9.52 3.42 -5.19
C GLY A 83 -9.00 2.29 -4.31
N SER A 84 -8.25 2.64 -3.29
CA SER A 84 -7.60 1.70 -2.37
C SER A 84 -8.12 1.80 -0.95
N LEU A 85 -8.31 3.00 -0.42
CA LEU A 85 -8.69 3.21 0.98
C LEU A 85 -9.70 4.35 1.17
N LEU A 86 -10.47 4.23 2.24
CA LEU A 86 -11.15 5.33 2.90
C LEU A 86 -10.20 5.85 3.99
N VAL A 87 -9.97 7.15 4.04
CA VAL A 87 -9.08 7.78 5.00
C VAL A 87 -9.74 8.96 5.68
N ASP A 88 -9.40 9.23 6.93
CA ASP A 88 -9.98 10.33 7.72
C ASP A 88 -9.19 11.63 7.60
N ASP A 89 -8.02 11.59 6.98
CA ASP A 89 -7.07 12.68 6.86
C ASP A 89 -6.75 13.04 5.39
N ALA A 90 -7.72 12.92 4.50
CA ALA A 90 -7.52 13.10 3.05
C ALA A 90 -6.97 14.49 2.68
N VAL A 91 -7.20 15.54 3.48
CA VAL A 91 -6.65 16.88 3.24
C VAL A 91 -5.26 17.02 3.82
N ASP A 92 -5.15 16.87 5.13
CA ASP A 92 -3.89 16.81 5.88
C ASP A 92 -4.16 16.23 7.29
N THR A 93 -3.09 15.95 8.04
CA THR A 93 -3.19 15.35 9.38
C THR A 93 -3.80 16.29 10.43
N LYS A 94 -3.83 17.62 10.19
CA LYS A 94 -4.36 18.62 11.12
C LYS A 94 -5.84 18.92 10.85
N ASN A 95 -6.24 18.96 9.57
CA ASN A 95 -7.60 19.18 9.13
C ASN A 95 -8.22 17.86 8.68
N ARG A 96 -8.53 17.02 9.66
CA ARG A 96 -9.11 15.70 9.39
C ARG A 96 -10.40 15.84 8.58
N LYS A 97 -10.34 15.45 7.33
CA LYS A 97 -11.50 15.38 6.44
C LYS A 97 -11.48 14.04 5.73
N GLN A 98 -12.57 13.33 5.87
CA GLN A 98 -12.72 12.03 5.23
C GLN A 98 -12.66 12.13 3.72
N GLY A 99 -11.95 11.22 3.12
CA GLY A 99 -11.78 11.12 1.68
C GLY A 99 -11.32 9.74 1.25
N ASN A 100 -10.92 9.63 0.01
CA ASN A 100 -10.38 8.39 -0.52
C ASN A 100 -8.91 8.55 -0.93
N MET A 101 -8.17 7.45 -0.79
CA MET A 101 -6.83 7.31 -1.32
C MET A 101 -6.87 6.40 -2.55
N PHE A 102 -6.17 6.83 -3.59
CA PHE A 102 -6.05 6.10 -4.86
C PHE A 102 -4.61 5.73 -5.14
N VAL A 103 -4.42 4.52 -5.68
CA VAL A 103 -3.18 4.08 -6.28
C VAL A 103 -3.08 4.69 -7.68
N PRO A 104 -2.03 5.47 -8.00
CA PRO A 104 -1.86 6.08 -9.31
C PRO A 104 -1.70 5.05 -10.42
N THR A 105 -2.28 5.30 -11.61
CA THR A 105 -2.15 4.41 -12.79
C THR A 105 -0.73 4.29 -13.29
N GLU A 106 0.13 5.25 -13.02
CA GLU A 106 1.57 5.19 -13.35
C GLU A 106 2.30 4.01 -12.71
N LEU A 107 1.80 3.49 -11.57
CA LEU A 107 2.33 2.28 -10.94
C LEU A 107 1.86 0.99 -11.61
N LEU A 108 0.74 1.03 -12.30
CA LEU A 108 0.18 -0.13 -13.01
C LEU A 108 0.84 -0.34 -14.37
N THR A 109 1.06 0.73 -15.12
CA THR A 109 1.54 0.68 -16.51
C THR A 109 2.80 -0.19 -16.68
N PRO A 110 3.85 -0.09 -15.82
CA PRO A 110 5.06 -0.89 -15.99
C PRO A 110 4.90 -2.40 -15.75
N ILE A 111 3.82 -2.81 -15.08
CA ILE A 111 3.57 -4.21 -14.71
C ILE A 111 2.32 -4.79 -15.36
N LEU A 112 1.59 -4.01 -16.15
CA LEU A 112 0.31 -4.41 -16.71
C LEU A 112 0.41 -5.66 -17.59
N ASP A 113 1.40 -5.71 -18.48
CA ASP A 113 1.61 -6.86 -19.35
C ASP A 113 1.89 -8.15 -18.56
N ASP A 114 2.66 -8.04 -17.49
CA ASP A 114 2.94 -9.17 -16.60
C ASP A 114 1.66 -9.65 -15.91
N LEU A 115 0.84 -8.71 -15.42
CA LEU A 115 -0.44 -9.03 -14.77
C LEU A 115 -1.40 -9.71 -15.73
N LEU A 116 -1.48 -9.25 -16.99
CA LEU A 116 -2.35 -9.83 -18.01
C LEU A 116 -1.89 -11.23 -18.44
N LYS A 117 -0.58 -11.46 -18.57
CA LYS A 117 -0.03 -12.74 -19.03
C LYS A 117 0.12 -13.78 -17.92
N ASN A 118 0.55 -13.35 -16.74
CA ASN A 118 1.02 -14.22 -15.67
C ASN A 118 0.19 -14.10 -14.36
N GLY A 119 -0.77 -13.16 -14.31
CA GLY A 119 -1.54 -12.85 -13.10
C GLY A 119 -0.74 -12.16 -11.99
N ARG A 120 0.55 -11.90 -12.21
CA ARG A 120 1.45 -11.24 -11.25
C ARG A 120 2.64 -10.61 -11.97
N SER A 121 3.26 -9.59 -11.34
CA SER A 121 4.51 -9.03 -11.82
C SER A 121 5.63 -10.09 -11.82
N GLN A 122 6.49 -10.04 -12.82
CA GLN A 122 7.70 -10.87 -12.92
C GLN A 122 8.94 -10.17 -12.34
N GLN A 123 8.79 -8.95 -11.84
CA GLN A 123 9.87 -8.26 -11.14
C GLN A 123 10.28 -9.02 -9.88
N PRO A 124 11.55 -8.89 -9.44
CA PRO A 124 12.00 -9.49 -8.19
C PRO A 124 11.10 -9.05 -7.02
N THR A 125 10.61 -10.02 -6.28
CA THR A 125 9.72 -9.74 -5.15
C THR A 125 10.48 -9.11 -4.00
N ARG A 126 9.89 -8.10 -3.37
CA ARG A 126 10.43 -7.45 -2.17
C ARG A 126 10.50 -8.46 -1.02
N PRO A 127 11.47 -8.28 -0.10
CA PRO A 127 11.51 -9.09 1.12
C PRO A 127 10.22 -8.86 1.92
N TRP A 128 9.52 -9.91 2.26
CA TRP A 128 8.34 -9.87 3.13
C TRP A 128 8.68 -10.49 4.48
N VAL A 129 8.35 -9.79 5.56
CA VAL A 129 8.67 -10.18 6.93
C VAL A 129 7.47 -10.83 7.62
N GLY A 130 6.27 -10.45 7.26
CA GLY A 130 5.03 -11.02 7.84
C GLY A 130 4.71 -10.46 9.21
N MET A 131 4.94 -9.16 9.41
CA MET A 131 4.54 -8.42 10.59
C MET A 131 3.69 -7.21 10.20
N PHE A 132 2.79 -6.80 11.09
CA PHE A 132 2.01 -5.58 10.98
C PHE A 132 2.53 -4.60 12.02
N THR A 133 2.89 -3.42 11.58
CA THR A 133 3.60 -2.43 12.41
C THR A 133 2.86 -1.10 12.41
N ALA A 134 2.56 -0.56 13.58
CA ALA A 134 1.88 0.71 13.75
C ALA A 134 2.76 1.73 14.46
N GLU A 135 2.62 2.99 14.08
CA GLU A 135 3.24 4.11 14.79
C GLU A 135 2.51 4.37 16.10
N THR A 136 3.28 4.42 17.17
CA THR A 136 2.80 4.68 18.54
C THR A 136 3.59 5.83 19.16
N GLN A 137 3.20 6.25 20.35
CA GLN A 137 3.97 7.25 21.11
C GLN A 137 5.38 6.79 21.49
N THR A 138 5.61 5.49 21.56
CA THR A 138 6.89 4.87 21.92
C THR A 138 7.74 4.45 20.72
N GLY A 139 7.24 4.62 19.50
CA GLY A 139 7.89 4.23 18.25
C GLY A 139 7.06 3.27 17.40
N LEU A 140 7.71 2.51 16.54
CA LEU A 140 7.05 1.53 15.68
C LEU A 140 6.83 0.22 16.45
N ALA A 141 5.59 -0.04 16.88
CA ALA A 141 5.23 -1.25 17.59
C ALA A 141 4.63 -2.31 16.64
N ILE A 142 4.97 -3.57 16.89
CA ILE A 142 4.40 -4.71 16.17
C ILE A 142 3.03 -5.03 16.75
N VAL A 143 1.98 -4.89 15.94
CA VAL A 143 0.58 -5.08 16.35
C VAL A 143 0.02 -6.45 15.96
N HIS A 144 0.67 -7.13 15.01
CA HIS A 144 0.32 -8.48 14.62
C HIS A 144 1.50 -9.17 13.94
N VAL A 145 1.60 -10.48 14.12
CA VAL A 145 2.59 -11.33 13.45
C VAL A 145 1.84 -12.43 12.69
N THR A 146 2.16 -12.58 11.41
CA THR A 146 1.52 -13.59 10.56
C THR A 146 1.87 -15.00 11.03
N PRO A 147 0.90 -15.85 11.32
CA PRO A 147 1.14 -17.24 11.73
C PRO A 147 1.97 -18.00 10.68
N GLY A 148 3.04 -18.68 11.14
CA GLY A 148 3.99 -19.37 10.26
C GLY A 148 4.83 -18.45 9.37
N GLY A 149 4.72 -17.15 9.52
CA GLY A 149 5.48 -16.14 8.76
C GLY A 149 6.93 -16.02 9.23
N PRO A 150 7.77 -15.29 8.46
CA PRO A 150 9.18 -15.09 8.80
C PRO A 150 9.41 -14.49 10.18
N ALA A 151 8.65 -13.43 10.53
CA ALA A 151 8.75 -12.76 11.83
C ALA A 151 8.48 -13.73 12.99
N GLN A 152 7.39 -14.50 12.92
CA GLN A 152 7.07 -15.48 13.97
C GLN A 152 8.16 -16.54 14.12
N ARG A 153 8.67 -17.07 13.00
CA ARG A 153 9.76 -18.06 13.04
C ARG A 153 11.06 -17.53 13.63
N SER A 154 11.26 -16.23 13.57
CA SER A 154 12.44 -15.55 14.15
C SER A 154 12.24 -15.10 15.60
N GLY A 155 11.10 -15.43 16.21
CA GLY A 155 10.82 -15.08 17.61
C GLY A 155 10.39 -13.64 17.83
N ILE A 156 9.93 -12.96 16.79
CA ILE A 156 9.31 -11.63 16.91
C ILE A 156 7.91 -11.81 17.50
N GLU A 157 7.56 -10.95 18.45
CA GLU A 157 6.31 -10.99 19.20
C GLU A 157 5.50 -9.70 19.00
N VAL A 158 4.21 -9.77 19.28
CA VAL A 158 3.35 -8.57 19.36
C VAL A 158 3.83 -7.73 20.55
N GLU A 159 3.75 -6.39 20.42
CA GLU A 159 4.26 -5.38 21.35
C GLU A 159 5.77 -5.14 21.29
N ASP A 160 6.56 -5.93 20.56
CA ASP A 160 7.93 -5.56 20.26
C ASP A 160 7.97 -4.19 19.55
N VAL A 161 8.87 -3.31 19.98
CA VAL A 161 9.10 -2.01 19.33
C VAL A 161 10.37 -2.09 18.48
N ILE A 162 10.25 -1.74 17.21
CA ILE A 162 11.37 -1.81 16.27
C ILE A 162 12.25 -0.57 16.45
N LEU A 163 13.55 -0.77 16.72
CA LEU A 163 14.51 0.31 16.92
C LEU A 163 15.40 0.50 15.69
N ARG A 164 15.88 -0.59 15.09
CA ARG A 164 16.85 -0.56 14.00
C ARG A 164 16.57 -1.67 12.97
N ILE A 165 16.91 -1.36 11.73
CA ILE A 165 17.02 -2.35 10.63
C ILE A 165 18.47 -2.29 10.14
N ASN A 166 19.17 -3.43 10.15
CA ASN A 166 20.58 -3.54 9.74
C ASN A 166 21.45 -2.43 10.36
N GLU A 167 21.38 -2.30 11.71
CA GLU A 167 22.09 -1.31 12.54
C GLU A 167 21.65 0.15 12.33
N GLU A 168 20.84 0.46 11.32
CA GLU A 168 20.33 1.80 11.07
C GLU A 168 19.06 2.07 11.88
N PRO A 169 19.01 3.16 12.68
CA PRO A 169 17.79 3.55 13.38
C PRO A 169 16.69 3.88 12.37
N ILE A 170 15.44 3.62 12.72
CA ILE A 170 14.28 3.92 11.89
C ILE A 170 13.63 5.22 12.33
N ALA A 171 13.13 6.01 11.35
CA ALA A 171 12.45 7.27 11.61
C ALA A 171 10.93 7.10 11.69
N ASP A 172 10.37 6.33 10.78
CA ASP A 172 8.93 6.10 10.62
C ASP A 172 8.67 4.78 9.88
N LEU A 173 7.40 4.47 9.66
CA LEU A 173 6.97 3.24 8.99
C LEU A 173 7.47 3.15 7.55
N ALA A 174 7.48 4.24 6.81
CA ALA A 174 7.94 4.26 5.42
C ALA A 174 9.46 4.03 5.33
N ASP A 175 10.23 4.66 6.22
CA ASP A 175 11.68 4.48 6.34
C ASP A 175 12.04 3.03 6.68
N MET A 176 11.28 2.41 7.60
CA MET A 176 11.44 0.99 7.92
C MET A 176 11.28 0.11 6.68
N TYR A 177 10.21 0.30 5.90
CA TYR A 177 9.99 -0.48 4.68
C TYR A 177 11.10 -0.27 3.67
N ARG A 178 11.55 0.97 3.45
CA ARG A 178 12.66 1.25 2.53
C ARG A 178 13.95 0.57 2.97
N LYS A 179 14.27 0.59 4.25
CA LYS A 179 15.45 -0.08 4.79
C LYS A 179 15.38 -1.59 4.59
N ILE A 180 14.25 -2.22 4.90
CA ILE A 180 14.04 -3.65 4.66
C ILE A 180 14.20 -3.97 3.17
N TRP A 181 13.54 -3.24 2.28
CA TRP A 181 13.55 -3.53 0.85
C TRP A 181 14.88 -3.26 0.17
N ARG A 182 15.66 -2.32 0.69
CA ARG A 182 17.01 -2.03 0.20
C ARG A 182 18.01 -3.17 0.44
N LEU A 183 17.76 -4.05 1.40
CA LEU A 183 18.64 -5.18 1.69
C LEU A 183 18.63 -6.26 0.61
N GLY A 184 17.62 -6.29 -0.25
CA GLY A 184 17.59 -7.24 -1.37
C GLY A 184 16.18 -7.69 -1.75
N THR A 185 16.08 -8.91 -2.22
CA THR A 185 14.83 -9.55 -2.65
C THR A 185 14.31 -10.54 -1.60
N ALA A 186 13.15 -11.14 -1.85
CA ALA A 186 12.62 -12.21 -1.01
C ALA A 186 13.66 -13.31 -0.74
N GLY A 187 13.79 -13.73 0.51
CA GLY A 187 14.82 -14.64 0.98
C GLY A 187 16.03 -13.95 1.61
N THR A 188 16.15 -12.62 1.48
CA THR A 188 17.22 -11.84 2.13
C THR A 188 17.11 -11.92 3.66
N VAL A 189 18.25 -11.94 4.30
CA VAL A 189 18.40 -11.89 5.76
C VAL A 189 18.33 -10.43 6.23
N ILE A 190 17.48 -10.18 7.23
CA ILE A 190 17.20 -8.85 7.77
C ILE A 190 17.56 -8.85 9.26
N PRO A 191 18.71 -8.25 9.65
CA PRO A 191 19.01 -8.01 11.06
C PRO A 191 18.11 -6.90 11.61
N MET A 192 17.55 -7.12 12.79
CA MET A 192 16.67 -6.16 13.45
C MET A 192 17.01 -6.04 14.93
N THR A 193 17.01 -4.83 15.43
CA THR A 193 17.07 -4.54 16.89
C THR A 193 15.67 -4.15 17.35
N LEU A 194 15.15 -4.86 18.31
CA LEU A 194 13.84 -4.64 18.91
C LEU A 194 13.98 -4.25 20.38
N MET A 195 12.97 -3.60 20.93
CA MET A 195 12.76 -3.44 22.36
C MET A 195 11.57 -4.30 22.77
N ARG A 196 11.81 -5.27 23.64
CA ARG A 196 10.78 -6.10 24.28
C ARG A 196 10.73 -5.78 25.75
N ASP A 197 9.58 -5.30 26.23
CA ASP A 197 9.45 -4.69 27.57
C ASP A 197 10.45 -3.54 27.75
N THR A 198 11.59 -3.78 28.38
CA THR A 198 12.65 -2.80 28.58
C THR A 198 14.01 -3.31 28.12
N VAL A 199 14.05 -4.45 27.44
CA VAL A 199 15.28 -5.14 27.03
C VAL A 199 15.45 -5.06 25.53
N GLY A 200 16.66 -4.68 25.08
CA GLY A 200 17.04 -4.77 23.68
C GLY A 200 17.20 -6.22 23.24
N VAL A 201 16.56 -6.60 22.13
CA VAL A 201 16.59 -7.93 21.55
C VAL A 201 17.10 -7.85 20.12
N GLU A 202 18.15 -8.61 19.83
CA GLU A 202 18.64 -8.75 18.45
C GLU A 202 18.00 -9.97 17.81
N VAL A 203 17.35 -9.77 16.66
CA VAL A 203 16.74 -10.85 15.87
C VAL A 203 17.22 -10.81 14.43
N THR A 204 17.25 -11.95 13.81
CA THR A 204 17.59 -12.07 12.39
C THR A 204 16.46 -12.76 11.67
N VAL A 205 15.81 -12.03 10.77
CA VAL A 205 14.67 -12.53 10.01
C VAL A 205 15.10 -12.94 8.62
N LYS A 206 14.89 -14.20 8.25
CA LYS A 206 14.98 -14.63 6.86
C LYS A 206 13.66 -14.33 6.17
N SER A 207 13.60 -13.27 5.38
CA SER A 207 12.41 -12.86 4.64
C SER A 207 11.90 -13.95 3.68
N SER A 208 10.66 -13.82 3.25
CA SER A 208 10.04 -14.74 2.30
C SER A 208 9.37 -13.98 1.15
N ASN A 209 8.93 -14.70 0.15
CA ASN A 209 8.03 -14.17 -0.86
C ASN A 209 6.59 -14.16 -0.29
N ARG A 210 5.95 -12.99 -0.29
CA ARG A 210 4.57 -12.85 0.22
C ARG A 210 3.57 -13.75 -0.50
N TYR A 211 3.78 -14.01 -1.79
CA TYR A 211 2.90 -14.88 -2.58
C TYR A 211 2.81 -16.31 -2.05
N ASP A 212 3.84 -16.79 -1.33
CA ASP A 212 3.86 -18.14 -0.76
C ASP A 212 2.88 -18.30 0.42
N TYR A 213 2.34 -17.16 0.92
CA TYR A 213 1.40 -17.10 2.03
C TYR A 213 -0.03 -16.74 1.61
N PHE A 214 -0.27 -16.54 0.33
CA PHE A 214 -1.63 -16.34 -0.15
C PHE A 214 -2.38 -17.66 -0.19
N VAL A 215 -3.56 -17.66 0.43
CA VAL A 215 -4.48 -18.78 0.29
C VAL A 215 -5.08 -18.70 -1.11
N THR A 216 -4.69 -19.62 -1.99
CA THR A 216 -5.40 -19.80 -3.26
C THR A 216 -6.80 -20.34 -2.96
N PRO A 217 -7.88 -19.77 -3.51
CA PRO A 217 -9.19 -20.39 -3.44
C PRO A 217 -9.07 -21.83 -3.97
N ARG A 218 -9.52 -22.78 -3.19
CA ARG A 218 -9.67 -24.15 -3.68
C ARG A 218 -10.83 -24.11 -4.68
N ASP A 219 -10.58 -24.60 -5.90
CA ASP A 219 -11.59 -24.81 -6.95
C ASP A 219 -12.74 -25.67 -6.45
#